data_d7bac1d6beae667e23a428e23f8dbefb
#
_entry.id   d7bac1d6beae667e23a428e23f8dbefb
#
_cell.length_a   1.000
_cell.length_b   1.000
_cell.length_c   1.000
_cell.angle_alpha   90.00
_cell.angle_beta   90.00
_cell.angle_gamma   90.00
#
_symmetry.space_group_name_H-M   'P 1'
#
loop_
_entity.id
_entity.type
_entity.pdbx_description
1 polymer ?
#
loop_
_entity_poly.entity_id
_entity_poly.type
_entity_poly.pdbx_seq_one_letter_code
_entity_poly.pdbx_strand_id
1 'polypeptide(L)'
;MNKIIELPGLIDPHVHLRDPGQTHKEDFLSGTSAALAGGYTTVLDMPNNLEPITTLERLEAKIASARSQVVNDIGFHFGSLGDNFEEFPKVIDKVKGLKIYLNVTTGGFIIDKPKLLEIYKAWPGGKPILLHAEDDVSDLVESTLKAVPKPTHMCHVSNRAELEFVMCAKDAGLPITCGVTPHHLFLTDKDAERLGAFGHMKPFLKPQKDVDFLWQHLDYVDVIESDHAPHTLAEKQSDTPPFGVPGLETTLPLMLTAEAEGRLTREQLIDRLHTNPARIFGIAVDDSTHVEVDMNEYEIKNEDLLTKAGWTPFAGRRVVGKVSKVVLRGAAVYANGQVLAKPGSGRILQ
;
A
#
# COMPACT_ATOMS: atom_id res chain seq x y z
N MET A 1 17.16 13.32 26.33
CA MET A 1 17.96 13.21 25.09
C MET A 1 16.99 12.72 24.03
N ASN A 2 16.86 13.45 22.91
CA ASN A 2 16.05 12.98 21.79
C ASN A 2 16.62 11.65 21.29
N LYS A 3 15.83 10.60 21.33
CA LYS A 3 16.27 9.28 20.87
C LYS A 3 15.97 9.19 19.37
N ILE A 4 16.91 9.64 18.56
CA ILE A 4 16.84 9.44 17.10
C ILE A 4 17.31 8.03 16.77
N ILE A 5 16.57 7.34 15.91
CA ILE A 5 16.97 6.07 15.30
C ILE A 5 17.07 6.27 13.78
N GLU A 6 17.81 5.41 13.14
CA GLU A 6 17.91 5.34 11.68
C GLU A 6 17.30 4.03 11.18
N LEU A 7 16.51 4.13 10.12
CA LEU A 7 15.91 3.02 9.40
C LEU A 7 16.27 3.11 7.91
N PRO A 8 16.33 2.01 7.17
CA PRO A 8 16.39 2.07 5.72
C PRO A 8 15.19 2.83 5.14
N GLY A 9 15.31 3.35 3.93
CA GLY A 9 14.19 3.99 3.25
C GLY A 9 13.03 3.03 3.05
N LEU A 10 11.83 3.40 3.48
CA LEU A 10 10.67 2.51 3.45
C LEU A 10 10.06 2.42 2.05
N ILE A 11 9.39 1.29 1.78
CA ILE A 11 8.75 0.98 0.50
C ILE A 11 7.29 0.61 0.77
N ASP A 12 6.36 1.34 0.16
CA ASP A 12 4.94 1.01 0.19
C ASP A 12 4.48 0.50 -1.18
N PRO A 13 4.15 -0.79 -1.32
CA PRO A 13 3.76 -1.33 -2.61
C PRO A 13 2.28 -1.12 -2.96
N HIS A 14 1.49 -0.43 -2.12
CA HIS A 14 0.06 -0.31 -2.29
C HIS A 14 -0.46 1.08 -1.91
N VAL A 15 -0.47 1.99 -2.88
CA VAL A 15 -1.03 3.34 -2.71
C VAL A 15 -1.94 3.73 -3.87
N HIS A 16 -2.85 4.69 -3.61
CA HIS A 16 -3.78 5.24 -4.60
C HIS A 16 -3.61 6.76 -4.66
N LEU A 17 -2.71 7.27 -5.49
CA LEU A 17 -2.40 8.70 -5.58
C LEU A 17 -3.40 9.49 -6.43
N ARG A 18 -4.45 8.83 -6.94
CA ARG A 18 -5.61 9.45 -7.56
C ARG A 18 -5.35 10.22 -8.87
N ASP A 19 -4.12 10.43 -9.26
CA ASP A 19 -3.72 11.09 -10.50
C ASP A 19 -3.41 10.02 -11.58
N PRO A 20 -3.97 10.12 -12.77
CA PRO A 20 -4.89 11.15 -13.28
C PRO A 20 -6.35 10.93 -12.87
N GLY A 21 -7.14 12.01 -12.97
CA GLY A 21 -8.60 11.98 -12.98
C GLY A 21 -9.27 12.38 -11.67
N GLN A 22 -8.60 12.27 -10.52
CA GLN A 22 -9.17 12.59 -9.20
C GLN A 22 -8.21 13.43 -8.33
N THR A 23 -7.48 14.36 -8.95
CA THR A 23 -6.44 15.17 -8.31
C THR A 23 -6.94 16.10 -7.20
N HIS A 24 -8.26 16.25 -7.06
CA HIS A 24 -8.86 16.95 -5.93
C HIS A 24 -8.77 16.14 -4.63
N LYS A 25 -8.64 14.80 -4.70
CA LYS A 25 -8.49 13.91 -3.54
C LYS A 25 -7.03 13.76 -3.13
N GLU A 26 -6.17 13.56 -4.10
CA GLU A 26 -4.71 13.43 -4.00
C GLU A 26 -4.11 13.60 -5.38
N ASP A 27 -2.84 14.00 -5.47
CA ASP A 27 -2.05 14.00 -6.71
C ASP A 27 -0.65 13.44 -6.45
N PHE A 28 0.17 13.33 -7.51
CA PHE A 28 1.51 12.79 -7.36
C PHE A 28 2.39 13.64 -6.44
N LEU A 29 2.27 14.97 -6.46
CA LEU A 29 3.07 15.82 -5.59
C LEU A 29 2.68 15.68 -4.13
N SER A 30 1.39 15.80 -3.81
CA SER A 30 0.91 15.72 -2.43
C SER A 30 1.06 14.31 -1.85
N GLY A 31 0.72 13.27 -2.62
CA GLY A 31 0.85 11.89 -2.16
C GLY A 31 2.30 11.45 -1.97
N THR A 32 3.23 11.86 -2.84
CA THR A 32 4.66 11.58 -2.64
C THR A 32 5.27 12.43 -1.52
N SER A 33 4.73 13.62 -1.26
CA SER A 33 5.07 14.43 -0.08
C SER A 33 4.63 13.75 1.21
N ALA A 34 3.38 13.24 1.27
CA ALA A 34 2.87 12.45 2.38
C ALA A 34 3.68 11.16 2.59
N ALA A 35 4.12 10.52 1.50
CA ALA A 35 5.00 9.36 1.56
C ALA A 35 6.33 9.70 2.24
N LEU A 36 6.99 10.79 1.87
CA LEU A 36 8.22 11.24 2.54
C LEU A 36 7.98 11.56 4.03
N ALA A 37 6.87 12.20 4.38
CA ALA A 37 6.52 12.47 5.77
C ALA A 37 6.30 11.19 6.58
N GLY A 38 5.84 10.11 5.94
CA GLY A 38 5.72 8.76 6.51
C GLY A 38 7.00 7.93 6.48
N GLY A 39 8.12 8.45 5.90
CA GLY A 39 9.38 7.72 5.78
C GLY A 39 9.49 6.84 4.53
N TYR A 40 8.51 6.91 3.62
CA TYR A 40 8.53 6.14 2.39
C TYR A 40 9.34 6.84 1.31
N THR A 41 10.43 6.21 0.92
CA THR A 41 11.30 6.67 -0.17
C THR A 41 10.88 6.12 -1.53
N THR A 42 10.05 5.07 -1.51
CA THR A 42 9.48 4.44 -2.70
C THR A 42 8.02 4.07 -2.46
N VAL A 43 7.17 4.35 -3.46
CA VAL A 43 5.76 3.91 -3.45
C VAL A 43 5.39 3.25 -4.78
N LEU A 44 4.43 2.30 -4.75
CA LEU A 44 3.88 1.70 -5.96
C LEU A 44 2.39 2.03 -6.08
N ASP A 45 2.04 2.76 -7.13
CA ASP A 45 0.70 3.30 -7.31
C ASP A 45 -0.21 2.35 -8.09
N MET A 46 -1.44 2.20 -7.59
CA MET A 46 -2.46 1.29 -8.11
C MET A 46 -3.12 1.79 -9.39
N PRO A 47 -3.68 0.87 -10.22
CA PRO A 47 -4.20 1.21 -11.54
C PRO A 47 -5.68 1.64 -11.56
N ASN A 48 -6.39 1.66 -10.43
CA ASN A 48 -7.83 1.95 -10.35
C ASN A 48 -8.16 3.46 -10.33
N ASN A 49 -7.57 4.19 -11.24
CA ASN A 49 -7.92 5.58 -11.51
C ASN A 49 -9.37 5.68 -12.01
N LEU A 50 -9.92 6.89 -12.13
CA LEU A 50 -11.25 7.12 -12.69
C LEU A 50 -11.39 6.43 -14.06
N GLU A 51 -10.38 6.59 -14.92
CA GLU A 51 -10.15 5.73 -16.09
C GLU A 51 -9.06 4.71 -15.71
N PRO A 52 -9.39 3.42 -15.56
CA PRO A 52 -8.43 2.41 -15.14
C PRO A 52 -7.23 2.28 -16.09
N ILE A 53 -6.05 2.06 -15.54
CA ILE A 53 -4.80 1.93 -16.29
C ILE A 53 -4.68 0.51 -16.84
N THR A 54 -5.36 0.27 -17.96
CA THR A 54 -5.51 -1.04 -18.64
C THR A 54 -4.96 -1.06 -20.05
N THR A 55 -4.36 0.04 -20.52
CA THR A 55 -3.70 0.14 -21.83
C THR A 55 -2.33 0.78 -21.68
N LEU A 56 -1.41 0.49 -22.62
CA LEU A 56 -0.09 1.13 -22.67
C LEU A 56 -0.20 2.65 -22.75
N GLU A 57 -1.13 3.16 -23.53
CA GLU A 57 -1.35 4.61 -23.71
C GLU A 57 -1.68 5.29 -22.36
N ARG A 58 -2.61 4.72 -21.58
CA ARG A 58 -2.99 5.25 -20.26
C ARG A 58 -1.84 5.16 -19.27
N LEU A 59 -1.08 4.07 -19.30
CA LEU A 59 0.11 3.91 -18.47
C LEU A 59 1.16 4.97 -18.80
N GLU A 60 1.47 5.21 -20.05
CA GLU A 60 2.44 6.20 -20.48
C GLU A 60 2.00 7.64 -20.14
N ALA A 61 0.71 7.94 -20.30
CA ALA A 61 0.14 9.21 -19.87
C ALA A 61 0.28 9.42 -18.34
N LYS A 62 -0.01 8.37 -17.54
CA LYS A 62 0.16 8.39 -16.08
C LYS A 62 1.62 8.60 -15.68
N ILE A 63 2.56 7.88 -16.30
CA ILE A 63 4.00 8.03 -16.09
C ILE A 63 4.46 9.45 -16.46
N ALA A 64 3.98 10.00 -17.56
CA ALA A 64 4.32 11.36 -18.01
C ALA A 64 3.84 12.42 -17.02
N SER A 65 2.61 12.26 -16.47
CA SER A 65 2.08 13.15 -15.42
C SER A 65 2.94 13.08 -14.16
N ALA A 66 3.27 11.89 -13.69
CA ALA A 66 4.07 11.68 -12.49
C ALA A 66 5.47 12.29 -12.58
N ARG A 67 6.12 12.18 -13.75
CA ARG A 67 7.52 12.55 -13.97
C ARG A 67 7.86 13.99 -13.54
N SER A 68 6.93 14.93 -13.70
CA SER A 68 7.16 16.33 -13.35
C SER A 68 6.77 16.69 -11.91
N GLN A 69 6.17 15.76 -11.18
CA GLN A 69 5.53 16.05 -9.89
C GLN A 69 6.18 15.33 -8.70
N VAL A 70 6.61 14.06 -8.88
CA VAL A 70 7.04 13.22 -7.77
C VAL A 70 8.30 13.71 -7.07
N VAL A 71 8.30 13.56 -5.74
CA VAL A 71 9.41 13.96 -4.86
C VAL A 71 10.11 12.76 -4.20
N ASN A 72 9.54 11.55 -4.32
CA ASN A 72 10.16 10.27 -3.98
C ASN A 72 10.19 9.35 -5.22
N ASP A 73 10.73 8.15 -5.09
CA ASP A 73 10.72 7.19 -6.18
C ASP A 73 9.34 6.52 -6.29
N ILE A 74 8.85 6.32 -7.52
CA ILE A 74 7.53 5.74 -7.76
C ILE A 74 7.57 4.68 -8.85
N GLY A 75 6.89 3.57 -8.62
CA GLY A 75 6.54 2.57 -9.61
C GLY A 75 5.02 2.47 -9.79
N PHE A 76 4.59 1.73 -10.81
CA PHE A 76 3.18 1.58 -11.14
C PHE A 76 2.79 0.13 -11.26
N HIS A 77 1.56 -0.18 -10.86
CA HIS A 77 0.90 -1.43 -11.23
C HIS A 77 0.01 -1.22 -12.45
N PHE A 78 -0.14 -2.28 -13.23
CA PHE A 78 -1.06 -2.33 -14.36
C PHE A 78 -2.36 -3.01 -13.96
N GLY A 79 -3.45 -2.71 -14.62
CA GLY A 79 -4.75 -3.30 -14.34
C GLY A 79 -5.27 -4.19 -15.49
N SER A 80 -6.15 -5.13 -15.14
CA SER A 80 -6.88 -5.91 -16.14
C SER A 80 -8.30 -6.21 -15.69
N LEU A 81 -9.21 -6.18 -16.66
CA LEU A 81 -10.59 -6.69 -16.56
C LEU A 81 -10.74 -8.07 -17.25
N GLY A 82 -9.61 -8.68 -17.69
CA GLY A 82 -9.60 -9.94 -18.42
C GLY A 82 -10.03 -9.78 -19.88
N ASP A 83 -9.74 -8.64 -20.48
CA ASP A 83 -10.09 -8.28 -21.86
C ASP A 83 -8.97 -7.52 -22.60
N ASN A 84 -7.79 -7.35 -21.97
CA ASN A 84 -6.67 -6.56 -22.49
C ASN A 84 -5.34 -7.33 -22.53
N PHE A 85 -5.38 -8.61 -22.84
CA PHE A 85 -4.21 -9.51 -22.82
C PHE A 85 -3.10 -9.09 -23.79
N GLU A 86 -3.45 -8.45 -24.92
CA GLU A 86 -2.52 -7.92 -25.91
C GLU A 86 -1.70 -6.73 -25.40
N GLU A 87 -2.10 -6.11 -24.28
CA GLU A 87 -1.35 -5.04 -23.63
C GLU A 87 -0.22 -5.59 -22.73
N PHE A 88 -0.37 -6.80 -22.19
CA PHE A 88 0.57 -7.36 -21.21
C PHE A 88 2.03 -7.37 -21.69
N PRO A 89 2.36 -7.86 -22.89
CA PRO A 89 3.75 -7.84 -23.40
C PRO A 89 4.30 -6.43 -23.59
N LYS A 90 3.43 -5.44 -23.84
CA LYS A 90 3.84 -4.04 -24.09
C LYS A 90 4.20 -3.30 -22.80
N VAL A 91 3.62 -3.73 -21.65
CA VAL A 91 3.73 -3.01 -20.37
C VAL A 91 4.62 -3.70 -19.35
N ILE A 92 4.93 -5.00 -19.50
CA ILE A 92 5.61 -5.80 -18.49
C ILE A 92 6.93 -5.17 -17.99
N ASP A 93 7.71 -4.55 -18.85
CA ASP A 93 8.97 -3.91 -18.46
C ASP A 93 8.78 -2.53 -17.83
N LYS A 94 7.57 -1.97 -17.89
CA LYS A 94 7.24 -0.62 -17.41
C LYS A 94 6.55 -0.60 -16.05
N VAL A 95 6.12 -1.76 -15.53
CA VAL A 95 5.30 -1.87 -14.31
C VAL A 95 5.94 -2.78 -13.26
N LYS A 96 5.47 -2.73 -12.03
CA LYS A 96 5.94 -3.56 -10.91
C LYS A 96 5.08 -4.80 -10.67
N GLY A 97 3.87 -4.84 -11.21
CA GLY A 97 2.97 -5.98 -11.11
C GLY A 97 1.64 -5.73 -11.81
N LEU A 98 0.79 -6.75 -11.83
CA LEU A 98 -0.56 -6.72 -12.37
C LEU A 98 -1.57 -6.73 -11.22
N LYS A 99 -2.40 -5.71 -11.09
CA LYS A 99 -3.46 -5.64 -10.06
C LYS A 99 -4.79 -6.13 -10.58
N ILE A 100 -5.42 -7.04 -9.86
CA ILE A 100 -6.72 -7.64 -10.14
C ILE A 100 -7.63 -7.46 -8.93
N TYR A 101 -8.90 -7.16 -9.18
CA TYR A 101 -9.95 -7.04 -8.18
C TYR A 101 -10.98 -8.15 -8.37
N LEU A 102 -11.10 -9.02 -7.38
CA LEU A 102 -12.04 -10.16 -7.36
C LEU A 102 -13.33 -9.84 -6.60
N ASN A 103 -13.32 -8.80 -5.78
CA ASN A 103 -14.45 -8.32 -4.98
C ASN A 103 -14.72 -6.84 -5.24
N VAL A 104 -15.91 -6.39 -4.90
CA VAL A 104 -16.35 -5.01 -5.11
C VAL A 104 -15.59 -4.04 -4.22
N THR A 105 -15.00 -3.03 -4.85
CA THR A 105 -14.30 -1.91 -4.21
C THR A 105 -14.74 -0.60 -4.85
N THR A 106 -14.11 0.52 -4.49
CA THR A 106 -14.40 1.83 -5.09
C THR A 106 -14.10 1.83 -6.59
N GLY A 107 -15.07 2.26 -7.41
CA GLY A 107 -14.90 2.45 -8.87
C GLY A 107 -15.34 1.29 -9.75
N GLY A 108 -15.82 0.17 -9.20
CA GLY A 108 -16.40 -0.93 -9.99
C GLY A 108 -15.40 -1.66 -10.91
N PHE A 109 -14.10 -1.51 -10.68
CA PHE A 109 -13.04 -2.18 -11.41
C PHE A 109 -12.87 -3.62 -10.90
N ILE A 110 -13.77 -4.52 -11.32
CA ILE A 110 -13.83 -5.93 -10.89
C ILE A 110 -13.85 -6.84 -12.11
N ILE A 111 -13.15 -7.97 -12.04
CA ILE A 111 -13.18 -8.99 -13.08
C ILE A 111 -14.33 -9.98 -12.87
N ASP A 112 -14.76 -10.60 -13.97
CA ASP A 112 -15.51 -11.85 -13.91
C ASP A 112 -14.58 -12.97 -13.41
N LYS A 113 -14.94 -13.60 -12.28
CA LYS A 113 -14.10 -14.57 -11.55
C LYS A 113 -13.50 -15.70 -12.45
N PRO A 114 -14.24 -16.31 -13.40
CA PRO A 114 -13.68 -17.30 -14.31
C PRO A 114 -12.51 -16.83 -15.17
N LYS A 115 -12.38 -15.54 -15.43
CA LYS A 115 -11.26 -14.98 -16.21
C LYS A 115 -9.92 -14.98 -15.47
N LEU A 116 -9.90 -15.22 -14.15
CA LEU A 116 -8.66 -15.19 -13.37
C LEU A 116 -7.60 -16.15 -13.95
N LEU A 117 -7.97 -17.37 -14.27
CA LEU A 117 -7.05 -18.38 -14.83
C LEU A 117 -6.50 -17.94 -16.21
N GLU A 118 -7.30 -17.29 -17.03
CA GLU A 118 -6.86 -16.77 -18.34
C GLU A 118 -5.87 -15.64 -18.18
N ILE A 119 -6.11 -14.73 -17.21
CA ILE A 119 -5.17 -13.65 -16.85
C ILE A 119 -3.83 -14.24 -16.41
N TYR A 120 -3.84 -15.26 -15.52
CA TYR A 120 -2.62 -15.91 -15.07
C TYR A 120 -1.84 -16.55 -16.22
N LYS A 121 -2.52 -17.22 -17.16
CA LYS A 121 -1.87 -17.78 -18.36
C LYS A 121 -1.26 -16.72 -19.25
N ALA A 122 -1.95 -15.59 -19.43
CA ALA A 122 -1.56 -14.53 -20.34
C ALA A 122 -0.48 -13.59 -19.76
N TRP A 123 -0.42 -13.36 -18.41
CA TRP A 123 0.56 -12.45 -17.81
C TRP A 123 1.98 -12.98 -18.00
N PRO A 124 2.87 -12.26 -18.71
CA PRO A 124 4.22 -12.74 -18.99
C PRO A 124 5.18 -12.55 -17.80
N GLY A 125 6.25 -13.32 -17.77
CA GLY A 125 7.37 -13.13 -16.83
C GLY A 125 7.05 -13.47 -15.38
N GLY A 126 7.90 -12.94 -14.47
CA GLY A 126 7.89 -13.24 -13.03
C GLY A 126 7.47 -12.06 -12.15
N LYS A 127 6.93 -10.97 -12.70
CA LYS A 127 6.38 -9.88 -11.89
C LYS A 127 5.07 -10.33 -11.23
N PRO A 128 4.82 -9.93 -9.96
CA PRO A 128 3.69 -10.46 -9.20
C PRO A 128 2.33 -10.03 -9.75
N ILE A 129 1.35 -10.91 -9.56
CA ILE A 129 -0.08 -10.58 -9.72
C ILE A 129 -0.60 -10.24 -8.32
N LEU A 130 -1.10 -9.03 -8.15
CA LEU A 130 -1.64 -8.52 -6.90
C LEU A 130 -3.15 -8.69 -6.90
N LEU A 131 -3.71 -9.30 -5.88
CA LEU A 131 -5.13 -9.58 -5.77
C LEU A 131 -5.78 -8.77 -4.64
N HIS A 132 -6.83 -8.01 -4.97
CA HIS A 132 -7.85 -7.66 -3.99
C HIS A 132 -8.83 -8.83 -3.95
N ALA A 133 -8.77 -9.64 -2.89
CA ALA A 133 -9.52 -10.88 -2.77
C ALA A 133 -9.97 -11.06 -1.32
N GLU A 134 -11.27 -11.18 -1.12
CA GLU A 134 -11.90 -11.43 0.18
C GLU A 134 -12.29 -12.93 0.30
N ASP A 135 -12.77 -13.38 1.44
CA ASP A 135 -12.96 -14.78 1.85
C ASP A 135 -13.58 -15.72 0.80
N ASP A 136 -14.54 -15.22 0.03
CA ASP A 136 -15.34 -16.02 -0.91
C ASP A 136 -14.60 -16.46 -2.18
N VAL A 137 -13.32 -16.06 -2.33
CA VAL A 137 -12.51 -16.35 -3.54
C VAL A 137 -11.25 -17.17 -3.26
N SER A 138 -10.98 -17.59 -2.03
CA SER A 138 -9.78 -18.34 -1.66
C SER A 138 -9.61 -19.63 -2.47
N ASP A 139 -10.67 -20.43 -2.66
CA ASP A 139 -10.65 -21.66 -3.46
C ASP A 139 -10.31 -21.39 -4.93
N LEU A 140 -10.81 -20.28 -5.48
CA LEU A 140 -10.52 -19.86 -6.86
C LEU A 140 -9.05 -19.48 -7.00
N VAL A 141 -8.50 -18.73 -6.06
CA VAL A 141 -7.09 -18.33 -6.06
C VAL A 141 -6.20 -19.56 -5.92
N GLU A 142 -6.51 -20.47 -4.99
CA GLU A 142 -5.76 -21.71 -4.80
C GLU A 142 -5.75 -22.59 -6.05
N SER A 143 -6.92 -22.84 -6.65
CA SER A 143 -7.02 -23.65 -7.86
C SER A 143 -6.27 -23.02 -9.04
N THR A 144 -6.30 -21.69 -9.14
CA THR A 144 -5.57 -20.94 -10.17
C THR A 144 -4.06 -21.06 -9.97
N LEU A 145 -3.56 -20.89 -8.74
CA LEU A 145 -2.14 -21.04 -8.40
C LEU A 145 -1.63 -22.46 -8.62
N LYS A 146 -2.43 -23.49 -8.30
CA LYS A 146 -2.09 -24.90 -8.60
C LYS A 146 -1.98 -25.15 -10.10
N ALA A 147 -2.85 -24.52 -10.91
CA ALA A 147 -2.85 -24.69 -12.35
C ALA A 147 -1.75 -23.87 -13.05
N VAL A 148 -1.46 -22.66 -12.57
CA VAL A 148 -0.48 -21.74 -13.14
C VAL A 148 0.28 -21.07 -11.98
N PRO A 149 1.38 -21.65 -11.51
CA PRO A 149 2.13 -21.15 -10.33
C PRO A 149 2.93 -19.90 -10.69
N LYS A 150 2.32 -18.73 -10.54
CA LYS A 150 2.95 -17.41 -10.72
C LYS A 150 3.07 -16.66 -9.40
N PRO A 151 4.10 -15.82 -9.23
CA PRO A 151 4.21 -14.96 -8.07
C PRO A 151 2.90 -14.19 -7.85
N THR A 152 2.28 -14.38 -6.71
CA THR A 152 0.99 -13.79 -6.35
C THR A 152 1.11 -13.07 -5.03
N HIS A 153 0.54 -11.88 -4.94
CA HIS A 153 0.49 -11.09 -3.71
C HIS A 153 -0.97 -10.83 -3.32
N MET A 154 -1.40 -11.40 -2.20
CA MET A 154 -2.69 -11.10 -1.58
C MET A 154 -2.59 -9.75 -0.87
N CYS A 155 -3.23 -8.72 -1.40
CA CYS A 155 -3.25 -7.40 -0.80
C CYS A 155 -4.12 -7.39 0.46
N HIS A 156 -3.75 -6.53 1.43
CA HIS A 156 -4.56 -6.12 2.59
C HIS A 156 -5.41 -7.24 3.21
N VAL A 157 -4.78 -8.42 3.45
CA VAL A 157 -5.40 -9.53 4.20
C VAL A 157 -5.97 -8.97 5.51
N SER A 158 -7.26 -9.24 5.76
CA SER A 158 -8.01 -8.52 6.78
C SER A 158 -8.51 -9.38 7.93
N ASN A 159 -8.55 -10.69 7.77
CA ASN A 159 -9.13 -11.61 8.75
C ASN A 159 -8.40 -12.95 8.83
N ARG A 160 -8.85 -13.76 9.79
CA ARG A 160 -8.31 -15.08 10.05
C ARG A 160 -8.39 -16.02 8.84
N ALA A 161 -9.53 -16.09 8.17
CA ALA A 161 -9.73 -17.07 7.10
C ALA A 161 -8.82 -16.80 5.91
N GLU A 162 -8.66 -15.53 5.52
CA GLU A 162 -7.75 -15.09 4.48
C GLU A 162 -6.29 -15.41 4.82
N LEU A 163 -5.86 -15.14 6.08
CA LEU A 163 -4.49 -15.44 6.50
C LEU A 163 -4.25 -16.95 6.60
N GLU A 164 -5.20 -17.75 7.14
CA GLU A 164 -5.11 -19.20 7.16
C GLU A 164 -4.96 -19.79 5.74
N PHE A 165 -5.69 -19.25 4.77
CA PHE A 165 -5.53 -19.63 3.36
C PHE A 165 -4.10 -19.35 2.88
N VAL A 166 -3.55 -18.15 3.13
CA VAL A 166 -2.17 -17.81 2.75
C VAL A 166 -1.16 -18.71 3.43
N MET A 167 -1.34 -19.01 4.71
CA MET A 167 -0.47 -19.94 5.48
C MET A 167 -0.46 -21.33 4.83
N CYS A 168 -1.64 -21.91 4.59
CA CYS A 168 -1.77 -23.21 3.93
C CYS A 168 -1.14 -23.23 2.52
N ALA A 169 -1.34 -22.15 1.75
CA ALA A 169 -0.77 -22.04 0.41
C ALA A 169 0.77 -21.93 0.44
N LYS A 170 1.34 -21.19 1.39
CA LYS A 170 2.80 -21.13 1.61
C LYS A 170 3.37 -22.47 2.03
N ASP A 171 2.73 -23.17 2.97
CA ASP A 171 3.14 -24.49 3.45
C ASP A 171 3.07 -25.55 2.33
N ALA A 172 2.14 -25.39 1.38
CA ALA A 172 2.04 -26.19 0.16
C ALA A 172 3.07 -25.80 -0.93
N GLY A 173 3.93 -24.81 -0.68
CA GLY A 173 4.97 -24.34 -1.61
C GLY A 173 4.44 -23.54 -2.80
N LEU A 174 3.21 -23.00 -2.72
CA LEU A 174 2.68 -22.11 -3.75
C LEU A 174 3.37 -20.73 -3.70
N PRO A 175 3.61 -20.08 -4.84
CA PRO A 175 4.32 -18.80 -4.91
C PRO A 175 3.41 -17.64 -4.50
N ILE A 176 3.04 -17.59 -3.22
CA ILE A 176 2.14 -16.60 -2.65
C ILE A 176 2.81 -15.78 -1.57
N THR A 177 2.55 -14.49 -1.55
CA THR A 177 2.90 -13.53 -0.50
C THR A 177 1.65 -12.75 -0.09
N CYS A 178 1.68 -12.08 1.05
CA CYS A 178 0.56 -11.23 1.45
C CYS A 178 1.00 -9.93 2.13
N GLY A 179 0.14 -8.93 2.03
CA GLY A 179 0.21 -7.69 2.77
C GLY A 179 -0.92 -7.56 3.79
N VAL A 180 -0.66 -6.84 4.88
CA VAL A 180 -1.65 -6.42 5.87
C VAL A 180 -1.52 -4.92 6.08
N THR A 181 -2.64 -4.24 6.29
CA THR A 181 -2.62 -2.80 6.52
C THR A 181 -2.63 -2.45 8.01
N PRO A 182 -2.09 -1.28 8.40
CA PRO A 182 -2.21 -0.81 9.78
C PRO A 182 -3.65 -0.71 10.27
N HIS A 183 -4.61 -0.33 9.41
CA HIS A 183 -5.99 -0.22 9.85
C HIS A 183 -6.60 -1.60 10.18
N HIS A 184 -6.19 -2.69 9.54
CA HIS A 184 -6.60 -4.05 9.94
C HIS A 184 -5.83 -4.61 11.15
N LEU A 185 -4.68 -4.02 11.50
CA LEU A 185 -3.91 -4.41 12.69
C LEU A 185 -4.31 -3.63 13.95
N PHE A 186 -4.87 -2.42 13.82
CA PHE A 186 -5.07 -1.52 14.96
C PHE A 186 -6.51 -1.06 15.17
N LEU A 187 -7.42 -1.31 14.21
CA LEU A 187 -8.84 -0.94 14.29
C LEU A 187 -9.72 -2.18 14.15
N THR A 188 -10.89 -2.10 14.76
CA THR A 188 -11.91 -3.16 14.77
C THR A 188 -13.22 -2.68 14.15
N ASP A 189 -14.16 -3.60 13.97
CA ASP A 189 -15.54 -3.32 13.60
C ASP A 189 -16.21 -2.30 14.54
N LYS A 190 -15.90 -2.36 15.84
CA LYS A 190 -16.37 -1.36 16.83
C LYS A 190 -15.78 0.03 16.59
N ASP A 191 -14.53 0.09 16.12
CA ASP A 191 -13.93 1.36 15.70
C ASP A 191 -14.59 1.89 14.43
N ALA A 192 -14.98 1.00 13.49
CA ALA A 192 -15.75 1.41 12.32
C ALA A 192 -17.10 2.05 12.71
N GLU A 193 -17.82 1.47 13.67
CA GLU A 193 -19.04 2.05 14.21
C GLU A 193 -18.81 3.44 14.80
N ARG A 194 -17.76 3.60 15.61
CA ARG A 194 -17.38 4.88 16.23
C ARG A 194 -16.93 5.94 15.22
N LEU A 195 -16.17 5.54 14.21
CA LEU A 195 -15.62 6.41 13.17
C LEU A 195 -16.65 6.77 12.09
N GLY A 196 -17.72 5.98 11.94
CA GLY A 196 -18.70 6.16 10.88
C GLY A 196 -18.05 6.14 9.50
N ALA A 197 -18.33 7.13 8.69
CA ALA A 197 -17.78 7.24 7.32
C ALA A 197 -16.24 7.22 7.27
N PHE A 198 -15.55 7.71 8.30
CA PHE A 198 -14.09 7.70 8.39
C PHE A 198 -13.51 6.32 8.70
N GLY A 199 -14.34 5.35 9.12
CA GLY A 199 -14.01 3.93 9.24
C GLY A 199 -14.42 3.10 8.01
N HIS A 200 -14.87 3.74 6.93
CA HIS A 200 -15.31 3.07 5.69
C HIS A 200 -14.12 2.77 4.78
N MET A 201 -13.72 1.50 4.71
CA MET A 201 -12.67 0.97 3.84
C MET A 201 -13.03 -0.43 3.33
N LYS A 202 -12.32 -0.94 2.36
CA LYS A 202 -12.45 -2.30 1.82
C LYS A 202 -11.07 -2.98 1.75
N PRO A 203 -10.93 -4.19 2.32
CA PRO A 203 -11.89 -4.95 3.12
C PRO A 203 -12.39 -4.19 4.35
N PHE A 204 -13.59 -4.54 4.84
CA PHE A 204 -14.11 -3.93 6.07
C PHE A 204 -13.26 -4.28 7.28
N LEU A 205 -13.23 -3.39 8.28
CA LEU A 205 -12.65 -3.70 9.60
C LEU A 205 -13.34 -4.91 10.22
N LYS A 206 -12.59 -5.72 10.92
CA LYS A 206 -13.01 -7.03 11.43
C LYS A 206 -13.12 -7.02 12.95
N PRO A 207 -13.80 -8.01 13.55
CA PRO A 207 -13.83 -8.19 15.00
C PRO A 207 -12.43 -8.35 15.61
N GLN A 208 -12.28 -7.98 16.88
CA GLN A 208 -11.01 -8.06 17.63
C GLN A 208 -10.29 -9.41 17.48
N LYS A 209 -11.03 -10.53 17.45
CA LYS A 209 -10.46 -11.87 17.28
C LYS A 209 -9.66 -12.05 15.99
N ASP A 210 -10.05 -11.38 14.90
CA ASP A 210 -9.34 -11.40 13.63
C ASP A 210 -8.10 -10.51 13.69
N VAL A 211 -8.20 -9.34 14.29
CA VAL A 211 -7.04 -8.47 14.58
C VAL A 211 -6.00 -9.21 15.42
N ASP A 212 -6.42 -9.89 16.49
CA ASP A 212 -5.53 -10.68 17.35
C ASP A 212 -4.87 -11.82 16.57
N PHE A 213 -5.61 -12.48 15.68
CA PHE A 213 -5.08 -13.55 14.84
C PHE A 213 -4.02 -13.04 13.87
N LEU A 214 -4.23 -11.90 13.21
CA LEU A 214 -3.23 -11.28 12.32
C LEU A 214 -1.93 -10.98 13.07
N TRP A 215 -2.01 -10.44 14.28
CA TRP A 215 -0.83 -10.18 15.11
C TRP A 215 -0.12 -11.45 15.57
N GLN A 216 -0.87 -12.48 15.97
CA GLN A 216 -0.30 -13.77 16.41
C GLN A 216 0.45 -14.49 15.29
N HIS A 217 0.07 -14.26 14.04
CA HIS A 217 0.64 -14.93 12.86
C HIS A 217 1.36 -13.92 11.94
N LEU A 218 1.88 -12.83 12.51
CA LEU A 218 2.58 -11.80 11.73
C LEU A 218 3.77 -12.36 10.94
N ASP A 219 4.36 -13.47 11.36
CA ASP A 219 5.47 -14.12 10.67
C ASP A 219 5.10 -14.65 9.27
N TYR A 220 3.83 -14.90 9.02
CA TYR A 220 3.32 -15.25 7.70
C TYR A 220 3.00 -14.04 6.82
N VAL A 221 2.96 -12.84 7.38
CA VAL A 221 2.75 -11.59 6.66
C VAL A 221 4.07 -11.10 6.08
N ASP A 222 4.11 -10.92 4.77
CA ASP A 222 5.34 -10.48 4.09
C ASP A 222 5.52 -8.97 4.11
N VAL A 223 4.44 -8.20 3.99
CA VAL A 223 4.46 -6.75 3.82
C VAL A 223 3.45 -6.06 4.73
N ILE A 224 3.84 -4.93 5.30
CA ILE A 224 2.91 -3.94 5.82
C ILE A 224 2.73 -2.89 4.73
N GLU A 225 1.54 -2.83 4.17
CA GLU A 225 1.16 -1.88 3.11
C GLU A 225 0.12 -0.91 3.63
N SER A 226 0.20 0.37 3.24
CA SER A 226 -0.69 1.37 3.82
C SER A 226 -2.11 1.30 3.28
N ASP A 227 -2.27 0.81 2.06
CA ASP A 227 -3.47 0.99 1.24
C ASP A 227 -3.96 2.45 1.31
N HIS A 228 -3.00 3.40 1.18
CA HIS A 228 -3.31 4.81 1.19
C HIS A 228 -4.31 5.14 0.08
N ALA A 229 -5.57 5.32 0.47
CA ALA A 229 -6.69 5.52 -0.44
C ALA A 229 -7.48 6.78 -0.05
N PRO A 230 -6.90 7.97 -0.26
CA PRO A 230 -7.43 9.23 0.22
C PRO A 230 -8.73 9.64 -0.47
N HIS A 231 -9.61 10.26 0.32
CA HIS A 231 -10.84 10.93 -0.09
C HIS A 231 -10.96 12.22 0.69
N THR A 232 -11.56 13.24 0.09
CA THR A 232 -11.76 14.53 0.76
C THR A 232 -12.73 14.41 1.94
N LEU A 233 -12.64 15.34 2.90
CA LEU A 233 -13.60 15.43 3.99
C LEU A 233 -15.05 15.52 3.48
N ALA A 234 -15.29 16.31 2.44
CA ALA A 234 -16.62 16.47 1.85
C ALA A 234 -17.17 15.16 1.28
N GLU A 235 -16.33 14.36 0.63
CA GLU A 235 -16.74 13.04 0.12
C GLU A 235 -17.03 12.05 1.25
N LYS A 236 -16.22 12.04 2.30
CA LYS A 236 -16.46 11.18 3.47
C LYS A 236 -17.71 11.59 4.25
N GLN A 237 -18.12 12.85 4.19
CA GLN A 237 -19.32 13.37 4.84
C GLN A 237 -20.56 13.34 3.94
N SER A 238 -20.47 12.82 2.72
CA SER A 238 -21.60 12.69 1.81
C SER A 238 -22.56 11.56 2.21
N ASP A 239 -23.74 11.53 1.62
CA ASP A 239 -24.74 10.47 1.83
C ASP A 239 -24.24 9.08 1.37
N THR A 240 -23.26 9.03 0.49
CA THR A 240 -22.64 7.82 -0.04
C THR A 240 -21.11 7.87 0.10
N PRO A 241 -20.58 7.77 1.33
CA PRO A 241 -19.16 7.92 1.58
C PRO A 241 -18.36 6.81 0.88
N PRO A 242 -17.33 7.16 0.10
CA PRO A 242 -16.51 6.18 -0.60
C PRO A 242 -15.64 5.36 0.38
N PHE A 243 -15.25 4.15 -0.05
CA PHE A 243 -14.31 3.31 0.66
C PHE A 243 -12.86 3.82 0.48
N GLY A 244 -12.10 3.83 1.55
CA GLY A 244 -10.68 4.19 1.57
C GLY A 244 -10.36 5.19 2.67
N VAL A 245 -9.12 5.09 3.18
CA VAL A 245 -8.56 5.93 4.24
C VAL A 245 -7.11 6.29 3.90
N PRO A 246 -6.59 7.46 4.31
CA PRO A 246 -5.16 7.75 4.18
C PRO A 246 -4.36 6.95 5.20
N GLY A 247 -3.19 6.42 4.79
CA GLY A 247 -2.36 5.56 5.63
C GLY A 247 -0.86 5.87 5.63
N LEU A 248 -0.32 6.55 4.60
CA LEU A 248 1.12 6.75 4.42
C LEU A 248 1.80 7.36 5.64
N GLU A 249 1.25 8.43 6.21
CA GLU A 249 1.89 9.19 7.30
C GLU A 249 1.71 8.57 8.68
N THR A 250 0.85 7.55 8.79
CA THR A 250 0.51 6.93 10.08
C THR A 250 1.04 5.51 10.24
N THR A 251 1.43 4.85 9.16
CA THR A 251 1.89 3.45 9.19
C THR A 251 3.14 3.28 10.05
N LEU A 252 4.21 4.02 9.77
CA LEU A 252 5.46 3.87 10.52
C LEU A 252 5.30 4.15 12.02
N PRO A 253 4.69 5.26 12.46
CA PRO A 253 4.53 5.52 13.90
C PRO A 253 3.64 4.48 14.60
N LEU A 254 2.61 3.95 13.95
CA LEU A 254 1.82 2.85 14.50
C LEU A 254 2.66 1.59 14.69
N MET A 255 3.46 1.22 13.69
CA MET A 255 4.32 0.03 13.76
C MET A 255 5.46 0.19 14.77
N LEU A 256 6.06 1.38 14.91
CA LEU A 256 7.06 1.67 15.93
C LEU A 256 6.48 1.67 17.35
N THR A 257 5.22 2.08 17.49
CA THR A 257 4.49 1.97 18.75
C THR A 257 4.27 0.50 19.11
N ALA A 258 3.86 -0.34 18.16
CA ALA A 258 3.73 -1.77 18.37
C ALA A 258 5.07 -2.44 18.71
N GLU A 259 6.18 -1.99 18.12
CA GLU A 259 7.53 -2.43 18.50
C GLU A 259 7.85 -2.06 19.95
N ALA A 260 7.58 -0.83 20.34
CA ALA A 260 7.79 -0.37 21.71
C ALA A 260 6.93 -1.14 22.75
N GLU A 261 5.75 -1.61 22.31
CA GLU A 261 4.86 -2.50 23.08
C GLU A 261 5.29 -3.98 23.05
N GLY A 262 6.33 -4.33 22.30
CA GLY A 262 6.85 -5.70 22.18
C GLY A 262 6.02 -6.63 21.31
N ARG A 263 5.17 -6.10 20.42
CA ARG A 263 4.32 -6.87 19.50
C ARG A 263 5.06 -7.35 18.25
N LEU A 264 6.17 -6.70 17.87
CA LEU A 264 7.10 -7.11 16.83
C LEU A 264 8.50 -6.59 17.15
N THR A 265 9.52 -7.19 16.51
CA THR A 265 10.90 -6.71 16.60
C THR A 265 11.22 -5.65 15.55
N ARG A 266 12.33 -4.92 15.73
CA ARG A 266 12.85 -3.98 14.73
C ARG A 266 13.18 -4.68 13.41
N GLU A 267 13.72 -5.87 13.45
CA GLU A 267 14.04 -6.69 12.28
C GLU A 267 12.73 -7.03 11.52
N GLN A 268 11.73 -7.53 12.22
CA GLN A 268 10.41 -7.83 11.64
C GLN A 268 9.75 -6.59 11.02
N LEU A 269 9.94 -5.40 11.59
CA LEU A 269 9.44 -4.13 11.04
C LEU A 269 10.17 -3.80 9.72
N ILE A 270 11.51 -3.84 9.74
CA ILE A 270 12.34 -3.55 8.56
C ILE A 270 12.04 -4.55 7.44
N ASP A 271 11.91 -5.82 7.76
CA ASP A 271 11.58 -6.84 6.76
C ASP A 271 10.29 -6.52 6.02
N ARG A 272 9.24 -6.08 6.73
CA ARG A 272 7.90 -5.86 6.16
C ARG A 272 7.73 -4.50 5.49
N LEU A 273 8.53 -3.52 5.87
CA LEU A 273 8.44 -2.15 5.31
C LEU A 273 9.57 -1.83 4.31
N HIS A 274 10.58 -2.69 4.18
CA HIS A 274 11.74 -2.45 3.31
C HIS A 274 12.19 -3.70 2.57
N THR A 275 12.70 -4.73 3.28
CA THR A 275 13.39 -5.88 2.68
C THR A 275 12.47 -6.70 1.79
N ASN A 276 11.32 -7.11 2.32
CA ASN A 276 10.36 -7.95 1.60
C ASN A 276 9.69 -7.22 0.43
N PRO A 277 9.16 -5.98 0.58
CA PRO A 277 8.62 -5.27 -0.59
C PRO A 277 9.70 -5.02 -1.65
N ALA A 278 10.96 -4.72 -1.29
CA ALA A 278 12.05 -4.59 -2.26
C ALA A 278 12.24 -5.90 -3.05
N ARG A 279 12.29 -7.03 -2.37
CA ARG A 279 12.46 -8.36 -2.99
C ARG A 279 11.26 -8.77 -3.84
N ILE A 280 10.04 -8.60 -3.33
CA ILE A 280 8.80 -9.05 -4.01
C ILE A 280 8.57 -8.27 -5.30
N PHE A 281 8.80 -6.95 -5.27
CA PHE A 281 8.50 -6.05 -6.39
C PHE A 281 9.73 -5.67 -7.22
N GLY A 282 10.88 -6.31 -6.95
CA GLY A 282 12.13 -6.07 -7.72
C GLY A 282 12.58 -4.61 -7.67
N ILE A 283 12.63 -4.03 -6.46
CA ILE A 283 13.07 -2.66 -6.23
C ILE A 283 14.52 -2.69 -5.78
N ALA A 284 15.38 -1.99 -6.52
CA ALA A 284 16.78 -1.83 -6.12
C ALA A 284 16.85 -0.88 -4.90
N VAL A 285 17.55 -1.32 -3.87
CA VAL A 285 17.81 -0.52 -2.68
C VAL A 285 19.12 0.23 -2.80
N ASP A 286 19.26 1.37 -2.13
CA ASP A 286 20.43 2.23 -2.14
C ASP A 286 20.83 2.53 -0.69
N ASP A 287 22.00 2.07 -0.28
CA ASP A 287 22.50 2.17 1.11
C ASP A 287 22.67 3.62 1.59
N SER A 288 22.70 4.60 0.68
CA SER A 288 22.70 6.03 1.02
C SER A 288 21.32 6.61 1.26
N THR A 289 20.27 5.75 1.20
CA THR A 289 18.87 6.12 1.43
C THR A 289 18.42 5.63 2.79
N HIS A 290 18.02 6.56 3.67
CA HIS A 290 17.61 6.24 5.03
C HIS A 290 16.59 7.25 5.60
N VAL A 291 16.00 6.87 6.73
CA VAL A 291 15.00 7.67 7.46
C VAL A 291 15.47 7.85 8.90
N GLU A 292 15.59 9.10 9.33
CA GLU A 292 15.81 9.45 10.73
C GLU A 292 14.47 9.64 11.44
N VAL A 293 14.29 9.00 12.58
CA VAL A 293 13.02 8.97 13.31
C VAL A 293 13.22 9.38 14.75
N ASP A 294 12.46 10.38 15.20
CA ASP A 294 12.41 10.78 16.59
C ASP A 294 11.44 9.86 17.36
N MET A 295 11.95 9.12 18.34
CA MET A 295 11.21 8.15 19.14
C MET A 295 10.47 8.76 20.33
N ASN A 296 10.38 10.09 20.44
CA ASN A 296 9.52 10.73 21.42
C ASN A 296 8.04 10.46 21.12
N GLU A 297 7.25 10.36 22.17
CA GLU A 297 5.80 10.20 22.06
C GLU A 297 5.16 11.50 21.55
N TYR A 298 4.17 11.36 20.65
CA TYR A 298 3.36 12.47 20.16
C TYR A 298 1.94 11.99 19.85
N GLU A 299 1.03 12.93 19.62
CA GLU A 299 -0.34 12.68 19.20
C GLU A 299 -0.47 12.90 17.69
N ILE A 300 -1.08 11.95 16.98
CA ILE A 300 -1.40 12.12 15.56
C ILE A 300 -2.48 13.19 15.42
N LYS A 301 -2.21 14.22 14.62
CA LYS A 301 -3.14 15.32 14.37
C LYS A 301 -3.39 15.49 12.87
N ASN A 302 -4.64 15.77 12.52
CA ASN A 302 -5.05 15.97 11.14
C ASN A 302 -4.34 17.17 10.48
N GLU A 303 -4.10 18.25 11.25
CA GLU A 303 -3.42 19.46 10.78
C GLU A 303 -1.93 19.27 10.48
N ASP A 304 -1.30 18.19 10.95
CA ASP A 304 0.11 17.87 10.69
C ASP A 304 0.30 17.05 9.40
N LEU A 305 -0.79 16.58 8.77
CA LEU A 305 -0.73 15.70 7.60
C LEU A 305 -0.50 16.49 6.29
N LEU A 306 0.32 15.93 5.41
CA LEU A 306 0.62 16.48 4.09
C LEU A 306 -0.33 15.97 2.99
N THR A 307 -1.00 14.83 3.21
CA THR A 307 -2.02 14.33 2.28
C THR A 307 -3.16 15.36 2.10
N LYS A 308 -3.63 15.53 0.87
CA LYS A 308 -4.79 16.40 0.58
C LYS A 308 -6.06 15.98 1.31
N ALA A 309 -6.17 14.71 1.70
CA ALA A 309 -7.29 14.23 2.49
C ALA A 309 -7.51 15.06 3.76
N GLY A 310 -6.43 15.49 4.44
CA GLY A 310 -6.45 16.33 5.63
C GLY A 310 -7.09 15.67 6.84
N TRP A 311 -7.12 14.33 6.89
CA TRP A 311 -7.67 13.53 7.98
C TRP A 311 -7.06 12.13 8.01
N THR A 312 -7.17 11.45 9.15
CA THR A 312 -6.81 10.03 9.30
C THR A 312 -7.74 9.35 10.32
N PRO A 313 -8.03 8.04 10.18
CA PRO A 313 -8.81 7.32 11.19
C PRO A 313 -8.06 7.18 12.52
N PHE A 314 -6.79 7.55 12.57
CA PHE A 314 -5.92 7.48 13.76
C PHE A 314 -5.72 8.82 14.46
N ALA A 315 -6.44 9.89 14.08
CA ALA A 315 -6.35 11.18 14.74
C ALA A 315 -6.62 11.08 16.26
N GLY A 316 -5.83 11.77 17.07
CA GLY A 316 -5.88 11.72 18.53
C GLY A 316 -5.14 10.53 19.16
N ARG A 317 -4.62 9.58 18.39
CA ARG A 317 -3.85 8.45 18.91
C ARG A 317 -2.44 8.88 19.30
N ARG A 318 -2.00 8.47 20.50
CA ARG A 318 -0.62 8.65 20.95
C ARG A 318 0.25 7.55 20.39
N VAL A 319 1.37 7.94 19.80
CA VAL A 319 2.33 7.05 19.11
C VAL A 319 3.76 7.53 19.36
N VAL A 320 4.74 6.68 19.03
CA VAL A 320 6.15 7.05 18.95
C VAL A 320 6.63 6.97 17.51
N GLY A 321 7.73 7.64 17.19
CA GLY A 321 8.37 7.48 15.89
C GLY A 321 7.93 8.51 14.85
N LYS A 322 8.09 9.81 15.16
CA LYS A 322 7.87 10.89 14.18
C LYS A 322 9.08 10.97 13.24
N VAL A 323 8.85 10.90 11.93
CA VAL A 323 9.90 11.10 10.93
C VAL A 323 10.47 12.51 11.06
N SER A 324 11.75 12.60 11.34
CA SER A 324 12.48 13.87 11.48
C SER A 324 13.22 14.26 10.22
N LYS A 325 13.72 13.26 9.45
CA LYS A 325 14.43 13.51 8.19
C LYS A 325 14.37 12.28 7.28
N VAL A 326 14.30 12.51 5.98
CA VAL A 326 14.46 11.47 4.95
C VAL A 326 15.60 11.87 4.03
N VAL A 327 16.52 10.94 3.85
CA VAL A 327 17.63 11.05 2.90
C VAL A 327 17.37 10.06 1.76
N LEU A 328 17.31 10.55 0.55
CA LEU A 328 17.13 9.75 -0.66
C LEU A 328 18.34 9.90 -1.55
N ARG A 329 19.08 8.79 -1.73
CA ARG A 329 20.34 8.77 -2.52
C ARG A 329 21.33 9.84 -2.05
N GLY A 330 21.57 9.92 -0.75
CA GLY A 330 22.51 10.85 -0.12
C GLY A 330 22.02 12.32 -0.02
N ALA A 331 20.83 12.65 -0.54
CA ALA A 331 20.29 14.00 -0.47
C ALA A 331 19.11 14.07 0.54
N ALA A 332 19.10 15.06 1.42
CA ALA A 332 17.96 15.31 2.29
C ALA A 332 16.78 15.80 1.45
N VAL A 333 15.69 15.01 1.44
CA VAL A 333 14.46 15.28 0.67
C VAL A 333 13.28 15.72 1.54
N TYR A 334 13.36 15.45 2.85
CA TYR A 334 12.39 15.88 3.86
C TYR A 334 13.10 16.13 5.18
N ALA A 335 12.74 17.18 5.88
CA ALA A 335 13.23 17.44 7.23
C ALA A 335 12.24 18.32 8.01
N ASN A 336 12.02 17.97 9.30
CA ASN A 336 11.26 18.77 10.26
C ASN A 336 9.88 19.23 9.74
N GLY A 337 9.12 18.35 9.12
CA GLY A 337 7.78 18.64 8.60
C GLY A 337 7.75 19.29 7.21
N GLN A 338 8.91 19.50 6.57
CA GLN A 338 9.01 20.16 5.28
C GLN A 338 9.61 19.26 4.20
N VAL A 339 8.97 19.23 3.04
CA VAL A 339 9.53 18.62 1.83
C VAL A 339 10.59 19.55 1.25
N LEU A 340 11.82 19.07 1.13
CA LEU A 340 12.97 19.79 0.58
C LEU A 340 13.21 19.43 -0.89
N ALA A 341 12.71 18.30 -1.32
CA ALA A 341 12.80 17.81 -2.70
C ALA A 341 12.01 18.73 -3.64
N LYS A 342 12.55 18.96 -4.83
CA LYS A 342 11.84 19.70 -5.88
C LYS A 342 10.86 18.76 -6.60
N PRO A 343 9.67 19.22 -7.02
CA PRO A 343 8.81 18.45 -7.90
C PRO A 343 9.57 17.92 -9.13
N GLY A 344 9.37 16.66 -9.45
CA GLY A 344 10.06 15.97 -10.53
C GLY A 344 11.49 15.46 -10.20
N SER A 345 11.94 15.54 -8.93
CA SER A 345 13.24 14.99 -8.51
C SER A 345 13.22 13.48 -8.19
N GLY A 346 12.04 12.93 -7.99
CA GLY A 346 11.85 11.49 -7.82
C GLY A 346 12.06 10.71 -9.13
N ARG A 347 12.32 9.41 -9.01
CA ARG A 347 12.53 8.51 -10.17
C ARG A 347 11.29 7.71 -10.46
N ILE A 348 11.05 7.49 -11.76
CA ILE A 348 10.06 6.51 -12.22
C ILE A 348 10.75 5.14 -12.29
N LEU A 349 10.29 4.18 -11.51
CA LEU A 349 10.82 2.82 -11.45
C LEU A 349 10.13 1.93 -12.50
N GLN A 350 10.91 1.22 -13.29
CA GLN A 350 10.45 0.28 -14.33
C GLN A 350 10.82 -1.16 -13.99
#